data_a283bd27a761aa5b18f04e3f3b3d48cd
#
_entry.id   a283bd27a761aa5b18f04e3f3b3d48cd
#
_cell.length_a   1.000
_cell.length_b   1.000
_cell.length_c   1.000
_cell.angle_alpha   90.00
_cell.angle_beta   90.00
_cell.angle_gamma   90.00
#
_symmetry.space_group_name_H-M   'P 1'
#
loop_
_entity.id
_entity.type
_entity.pdbx_description
1 polymer ?
#
loop_
_entity_poly.entity_id
_entity_poly.type
_entity_poly.pdbx_seq_one_letter_code
_entity_poly.pdbx_strand_id
1 'polypeptide(L)'
;MVNVVCIKYGRYYGAFYVNRLYAGVRKHLSRPFRFVCVTNDATGIRPEVECVPFAENPGVPGRKWPNIFSKLTLFKDGFADLSGPTLCLDIDVLITGPLDKFFDYKPGDFCIIRNWVEFYKRIFRRAPLIGNSSCFRFDAGRSNAVYEFFLREKDDPMKANLFTKGSQKLQTRAMLHAGKVSWWPRGWVASFKRQCIPPFPLNKFIAPRQPKDASVIAFHGHPDIPEARSGYLFRDIKGERVPVKSHLTCLPTPWIDSLWHDQL
;
A
#
# COMPACT_ATOMS: atom_id res chain seq x y z
N MET A 1 -1.49 12.03 -19.19
CA MET A 1 -0.93 10.73 -18.75
C MET A 1 -0.79 10.76 -17.23
N VAL A 2 -1.10 9.68 -16.52
CA VAL A 2 -0.96 9.59 -15.07
C VAL A 2 0.11 8.57 -14.70
N ASN A 3 0.58 8.55 -13.45
CA ASN A 3 1.56 7.56 -13.00
C ASN A 3 0.93 6.61 -11.98
N VAL A 4 1.29 5.33 -12.07
CA VAL A 4 1.07 4.33 -11.02
C VAL A 4 2.43 3.85 -10.55
N VAL A 5 2.67 3.88 -9.24
CA VAL A 5 3.97 3.54 -8.66
C VAL A 5 3.80 2.46 -7.61
N CYS A 6 4.66 1.46 -7.63
CA CYS A 6 4.81 0.50 -6.55
C CYS A 6 6.27 0.41 -6.10
N ILE A 7 6.49 -0.17 -4.92
CA ILE A 7 7.84 -0.36 -4.36
C ILE A 7 8.04 -1.84 -4.02
N LYS A 8 9.07 -2.45 -4.59
CA LYS A 8 9.50 -3.82 -4.29
C LYS A 8 10.91 -3.79 -3.74
N TYR A 9 11.10 -4.20 -2.48
CA TYR A 9 12.43 -4.37 -1.90
C TYR A 9 12.54 -5.69 -1.14
N GLY A 10 13.77 -6.17 -1.02
CA GLY A 10 14.04 -7.44 -0.38
C GLY A 10 13.59 -8.65 -1.21
N ARG A 11 13.52 -9.83 -0.57
CA ARG A 11 13.23 -11.11 -1.23
C ARG A 11 11.86 -11.71 -0.88
N TYR A 12 11.12 -11.08 -0.01
CA TYR A 12 9.84 -11.64 0.46
C TYR A 12 8.78 -11.68 -0.66
N TYR A 13 8.68 -10.57 -1.41
CA TYR A 13 7.77 -10.48 -2.55
C TYR A 13 8.52 -10.70 -3.87
N GLY A 14 8.14 -11.75 -4.60
CA GLY A 14 8.68 -12.02 -5.93
C GLY A 14 8.15 -11.08 -7.02
N ALA A 15 8.77 -11.13 -8.21
CA ALA A 15 8.38 -10.31 -9.37
C ALA A 15 6.89 -10.49 -9.76
N PHE A 16 6.33 -11.68 -9.53
CA PHE A 16 4.94 -11.98 -9.86
C PHE A 16 3.93 -11.09 -9.12
N TYR A 17 4.25 -10.55 -7.94
CA TYR A 17 3.41 -9.54 -7.28
C TYR A 17 3.30 -8.27 -8.11
N VAL A 18 4.44 -7.79 -8.63
CA VAL A 18 4.49 -6.59 -9.49
C VAL A 18 3.75 -6.85 -10.80
N ASN A 19 3.99 -8.01 -11.42
CA ASN A 19 3.37 -8.39 -12.69
C ASN A 19 1.83 -8.47 -12.58
N ARG A 20 1.34 -9.06 -11.51
CA ARG A 20 -0.10 -9.17 -11.23
C ARG A 20 -0.74 -7.83 -10.85
N LEU A 21 -0.02 -7.00 -10.08
CA LEU A 21 -0.47 -5.64 -9.81
C LEU A 21 -0.58 -4.83 -11.11
N TYR A 22 0.42 -4.92 -12.00
CA TYR A 22 0.37 -4.28 -13.31
C TYR A 22 -0.84 -4.77 -14.13
N ALA A 23 -1.06 -6.09 -14.20
CA ALA A 23 -2.18 -6.66 -14.93
C ALA A 23 -3.54 -6.14 -14.37
N GLY A 24 -3.68 -6.09 -13.06
CA GLY A 24 -4.85 -5.50 -12.42
C GLY A 24 -5.05 -4.02 -12.75
N VAL A 25 -3.98 -3.23 -12.71
CA VAL A 25 -4.02 -1.79 -13.09
C VAL A 25 -4.39 -1.66 -14.56
N ARG A 26 -3.74 -2.40 -15.45
CA ARG A 26 -4.00 -2.37 -16.92
C ARG A 26 -5.44 -2.69 -17.26
N LYS A 27 -6.05 -3.62 -16.53
CA LYS A 27 -7.46 -4.02 -16.70
C LYS A 27 -8.45 -2.93 -16.20
N HIS A 28 -8.09 -2.18 -15.16
CA HIS A 28 -9.02 -1.33 -14.42
C HIS A 28 -8.71 0.18 -14.47
N LEU A 29 -7.70 0.60 -15.26
CA LEU A 29 -7.39 2.01 -15.50
C LEU A 29 -7.55 2.30 -17.00
N SER A 30 -8.54 3.14 -17.35
CA SER A 30 -8.90 3.41 -18.75
C SER A 30 -8.00 4.44 -19.43
N ARG A 31 -7.37 5.33 -18.65
CA ARG A 31 -6.53 6.41 -19.15
C ARG A 31 -5.09 5.96 -19.39
N PRO A 32 -4.34 6.63 -20.30
CA PRO A 32 -2.90 6.37 -20.49
C PRO A 32 -2.11 6.58 -19.20
N PHE A 33 -1.25 5.60 -18.85
CA PHE A 33 -0.45 5.63 -17.62
C PHE A 33 0.97 5.11 -17.83
N ARG A 34 1.90 5.59 -17.01
CA ARG A 34 3.21 4.97 -16.74
C ARG A 34 3.07 4.07 -15.52
N PHE A 35 3.65 2.88 -15.58
CA PHE A 35 3.73 2.03 -14.38
C PHE A 35 5.19 1.91 -13.97
N VAL A 36 5.53 2.45 -12.80
CA VAL A 36 6.89 2.49 -12.28
C VAL A 36 7.01 1.58 -11.06
N CYS A 37 7.99 0.70 -11.07
CA CYS A 37 8.38 -0.13 -9.93
C CYS A 37 9.73 0.32 -9.40
N VAL A 38 9.75 0.89 -8.20
CA VAL A 38 11.00 1.20 -7.51
C VAL A 38 11.55 -0.07 -6.89
N THR A 39 12.68 -0.56 -7.39
CA THR A 39 13.23 -1.85 -6.97
C THR A 39 14.75 -1.90 -7.05
N ASN A 40 15.35 -2.77 -6.23
CA ASN A 40 16.76 -3.16 -6.31
C ASN A 40 16.96 -4.49 -7.05
N ASP A 41 15.87 -5.10 -7.53
CA ASP A 41 15.92 -6.34 -8.28
C ASP A 41 14.74 -6.41 -9.26
N ALA A 42 15.02 -6.21 -10.54
CA ALA A 42 14.04 -6.23 -11.63
C ALA A 42 13.85 -7.62 -12.27
N THR A 43 14.58 -8.63 -11.78
CA THR A 43 14.54 -9.99 -12.36
C THR A 43 13.13 -10.56 -12.37
N GLY A 44 12.65 -10.97 -13.55
CA GLY A 44 11.31 -11.55 -13.74
C GLY A 44 10.15 -10.52 -13.74
N ILE A 45 10.43 -9.23 -13.61
CA ILE A 45 9.42 -8.19 -13.81
C ILE A 45 9.21 -8.01 -15.32
N ARG A 46 7.98 -7.90 -15.75
CA ARG A 46 7.57 -7.76 -17.15
C ARG A 46 8.07 -6.43 -17.76
N PRO A 47 8.37 -6.41 -19.08
CA PRO A 47 9.02 -5.27 -19.74
C PRO A 47 8.16 -3.99 -19.80
N GLU A 48 6.84 -4.10 -19.66
CA GLU A 48 5.93 -2.95 -19.64
C GLU A 48 5.97 -2.17 -18.31
N VAL A 49 6.62 -2.72 -17.29
CA VAL A 49 6.87 -2.07 -16.01
C VAL A 49 8.23 -1.40 -16.06
N GLU A 50 8.23 -0.09 -15.89
CA GLU A 50 9.46 0.70 -15.79
C GLU A 50 10.10 0.47 -14.41
N CYS A 51 11.23 -0.24 -14.37
CA CYS A 51 11.97 -0.48 -13.15
C CYS A 51 13.00 0.61 -12.92
N VAL A 52 12.93 1.27 -11.76
CA VAL A 52 13.87 2.32 -11.36
C VAL A 52 14.54 1.98 -10.03
N PRO A 53 15.80 2.37 -9.83
CA PRO A 53 16.49 2.14 -8.56
C PRO A 53 15.90 2.99 -7.44
N PHE A 54 16.18 2.60 -6.21
CA PHE A 54 15.89 3.45 -5.05
C PHE A 54 16.72 4.74 -5.10
N ALA A 55 16.15 5.83 -4.61
CA ALA A 55 16.94 7.02 -4.30
C ALA A 55 18.08 6.67 -3.33
N GLU A 56 19.09 7.51 -3.29
CA GLU A 56 20.15 7.40 -2.30
C GLU A 56 19.59 7.27 -0.87
N ASN A 57 20.32 6.54 -0.04
CA ASN A 57 19.94 6.39 1.37
C ASN A 57 19.93 7.75 2.07
N PRO A 58 18.79 8.26 2.52
CA PRO A 58 18.70 9.53 3.23
C PRO A 58 19.22 9.46 4.67
N GLY A 59 19.76 8.32 5.10
CA GLY A 59 20.32 8.16 6.45
C GLY A 59 19.25 7.96 7.52
N VAL A 60 18.25 7.10 7.29
CA VAL A 60 17.22 6.82 8.33
C VAL A 60 17.83 6.12 9.52
N PRO A 61 17.75 6.70 10.74
CA PRO A 61 18.40 6.15 11.93
C PRO A 61 17.96 4.71 12.25
N GLY A 62 18.95 3.84 12.54
CA GLY A 62 18.71 2.45 12.96
C GLY A 62 18.08 1.53 11.91
N ARG A 63 18.08 1.91 10.62
CA ARG A 63 17.48 1.12 9.56
C ARG A 63 18.42 0.95 8.37
N LYS A 64 18.49 -0.30 7.88
CA LYS A 64 19.12 -0.60 6.58
C LYS A 64 18.26 -0.05 5.44
N TRP A 65 18.88 0.38 4.35
CA TRP A 65 18.22 0.86 3.15
C TRP A 65 18.24 -0.19 2.04
N PRO A 66 17.17 -0.35 1.24
CA PRO A 66 15.85 0.29 1.36
C PRO A 66 15.00 -0.28 2.50
N ASN A 67 13.99 0.49 2.91
CA ASN A 67 13.09 0.12 3.99
C ASN A 67 11.71 0.78 3.83
N ILE A 68 10.85 0.68 4.86
CA ILE A 68 9.47 1.21 4.83
C ILE A 68 9.39 2.75 4.61
N PHE A 69 10.48 3.50 4.82
CA PHE A 69 10.54 4.94 4.55
C PHE A 69 10.90 5.25 3.11
N SER A 70 11.24 4.26 2.28
CA SER A 70 11.50 4.46 0.85
C SER A 70 10.32 5.09 0.11
N LYS A 71 9.10 4.94 0.61
CA LYS A 71 7.92 5.64 0.07
C LYS A 71 8.03 7.16 0.12
N LEU A 72 8.78 7.71 1.07
CA LEU A 72 8.95 9.15 1.21
C LEU A 72 9.86 9.74 0.15
N THR A 73 10.73 8.94 -0.47
CA THR A 73 11.56 9.38 -1.59
C THR A 73 10.77 9.60 -2.88
N LEU A 74 9.56 9.03 -3.00
CA LEU A 74 8.67 9.29 -4.14
C LEU A 74 8.25 10.76 -4.25
N PHE A 75 8.33 11.52 -3.16
CA PHE A 75 7.98 12.93 -3.12
C PHE A 75 9.14 13.85 -3.51
N LYS A 76 10.38 13.31 -3.63
CA LYS A 76 11.56 14.06 -4.05
C LYS A 76 11.38 14.55 -5.49
N ASP A 77 11.60 15.84 -5.73
CA ASP A 77 11.55 16.38 -7.07
C ASP A 77 12.53 15.67 -8.01
N GLY A 78 12.09 15.42 -9.23
CA GLY A 78 12.85 14.74 -10.27
C GLY A 78 13.04 13.22 -10.01
N PHE A 79 12.47 12.64 -8.95
CA PHE A 79 12.61 11.21 -8.71
C PHE A 79 11.89 10.41 -9.82
N ALA A 80 12.65 9.54 -10.50
CA ALA A 80 12.16 8.68 -11.58
C ALA A 80 11.44 9.46 -12.71
N ASP A 81 11.78 10.73 -12.91
CA ASP A 81 11.12 11.66 -13.86
C ASP A 81 9.59 11.67 -13.74
N LEU A 82 9.10 11.44 -12.53
CA LEU A 82 7.68 11.48 -12.23
C LEU A 82 7.18 12.92 -12.23
N SER A 83 6.06 13.15 -12.92
CA SER A 83 5.37 14.44 -12.92
C SER A 83 3.84 14.27 -12.96
N GLY A 84 3.12 15.14 -12.26
CA GLY A 84 1.66 15.15 -12.20
C GLY A 84 1.03 14.04 -11.34
N PRO A 85 -0.25 13.73 -11.57
CA PRO A 85 -1.02 12.84 -10.70
C PRO A 85 -0.41 11.44 -10.63
N THR A 86 -0.02 11.02 -9.42
CA THR A 86 0.70 9.77 -9.16
C THR A 86 0.00 8.96 -8.08
N LEU A 87 -0.49 7.77 -8.42
CA LEU A 87 -1.10 6.81 -7.51
C LEU A 87 -0.06 5.80 -7.06
N CYS A 88 0.25 5.77 -5.77
CA CYS A 88 1.12 4.77 -5.17
C CYS A 88 0.30 3.63 -4.59
N LEU A 89 0.65 2.42 -4.97
CA LEU A 89 0.03 1.17 -4.52
C LEU A 89 1.08 0.27 -3.87
N ASP A 90 0.75 -0.35 -2.74
CA ASP A 90 1.54 -1.46 -2.22
C ASP A 90 1.45 -2.66 -3.18
N ILE A 91 2.50 -3.48 -3.23
CA ILE A 91 2.51 -4.67 -4.11
C ILE A 91 1.63 -5.81 -3.60
N ASP A 92 1.21 -5.74 -2.34
CA ASP A 92 0.29 -6.66 -1.68
C ASP A 92 -1.16 -6.13 -1.68
N VAL A 93 -1.56 -5.43 -2.73
CA VAL A 93 -2.95 -5.05 -2.96
C VAL A 93 -3.53 -5.80 -4.16
N LEU A 94 -4.83 -6.00 -4.13
CA LEU A 94 -5.60 -6.60 -5.22
C LEU A 94 -6.50 -5.54 -5.84
N ILE A 95 -6.41 -5.38 -7.16
CA ILE A 95 -7.28 -4.45 -7.90
C ILE A 95 -8.56 -5.19 -8.25
N THR A 96 -9.69 -4.63 -7.85
CA THR A 96 -11.02 -5.27 -7.95
C THR A 96 -12.04 -4.44 -8.71
N GLY A 97 -11.67 -3.23 -9.13
CA GLY A 97 -12.58 -2.33 -9.85
C GLY A 97 -11.90 -1.07 -10.38
N PRO A 98 -12.65 -0.14 -10.98
CA PRO A 98 -12.13 1.03 -11.69
C PRO A 98 -11.20 1.89 -10.85
N LEU A 99 -10.05 2.28 -11.44
CA LEU A 99 -9.04 3.13 -10.80
C LEU A 99 -9.14 4.60 -11.21
N ASP A 100 -9.85 4.92 -12.29
CA ASP A 100 -9.97 6.29 -12.81
C ASP A 100 -10.46 7.27 -11.74
N LYS A 101 -11.43 6.84 -10.92
CA LYS A 101 -12.00 7.64 -9.83
C LYS A 101 -10.96 8.14 -8.80
N PHE A 102 -9.83 7.42 -8.63
CA PHE A 102 -8.76 7.85 -7.72
C PHE A 102 -8.01 9.09 -8.25
N PHE A 103 -8.01 9.29 -9.55
CA PHE A 103 -7.40 10.46 -10.18
C PHE A 103 -8.38 11.64 -10.26
N ASP A 104 -9.67 11.37 -10.39
CA ASP A 104 -10.71 12.39 -10.51
C ASP A 104 -11.14 12.98 -9.17
N TYR A 105 -10.91 12.25 -8.07
CA TYR A 105 -11.31 12.70 -6.73
C TYR A 105 -10.36 13.77 -6.20
N LYS A 106 -10.88 14.97 -5.92
CA LYS A 106 -10.14 16.11 -5.34
C LYS A 106 -8.74 16.30 -5.93
N PRO A 107 -8.63 16.69 -7.20
CA PRO A 107 -7.34 16.95 -7.85
C PRO A 107 -6.51 17.96 -7.04
N GLY A 108 -5.20 17.72 -6.95
CA GLY A 108 -4.26 18.55 -6.19
C GLY A 108 -4.16 18.23 -4.69
N ASP A 109 -5.15 17.57 -4.08
CA ASP A 109 -5.04 17.13 -2.69
C ASP A 109 -4.14 15.89 -2.57
N PHE A 110 -3.45 15.73 -1.45
CA PHE A 110 -2.92 14.43 -1.03
C PHE A 110 -4.08 13.52 -0.65
N CYS A 111 -4.29 12.43 -1.36
CA CYS A 111 -5.37 11.49 -1.07
C CYS A 111 -4.83 10.18 -0.51
N ILE A 112 -5.33 9.73 0.63
CA ILE A 112 -4.84 8.54 1.34
C ILE A 112 -5.97 7.78 2.02
N ILE A 113 -5.77 6.51 2.33
CA ILE A 113 -6.72 5.71 3.09
C ILE A 113 -6.76 6.22 4.53
N ARG A 114 -7.95 6.41 5.09
CA ARG A 114 -8.12 6.58 6.52
C ARG A 114 -7.84 5.24 7.22
N ASN A 115 -6.88 5.21 8.13
CA ASN A 115 -6.47 3.95 8.76
C ASN A 115 -7.65 3.27 9.47
N TRP A 116 -7.91 2.02 9.10
CA TRP A 116 -9.04 1.24 9.62
C TRP A 116 -8.97 0.97 11.14
N VAL A 117 -7.76 0.89 11.71
CA VAL A 117 -7.56 0.62 13.15
C VAL A 117 -7.81 1.86 14.01
N GLU A 118 -7.49 3.04 13.49
CA GLU A 118 -7.61 4.30 14.23
C GLU A 118 -9.06 4.76 14.41
N PHE A 119 -9.99 4.27 13.58
CA PHE A 119 -11.40 4.62 13.69
C PHE A 119 -11.97 4.26 15.07
N TYR A 120 -11.70 3.04 15.56
CA TYR A 120 -12.17 2.59 16.88
C TYR A 120 -11.49 3.32 18.04
N LYS A 121 -10.21 3.65 17.91
CA LYS A 121 -9.47 4.38 18.93
C LYS A 121 -9.98 5.80 19.12
N ARG A 122 -10.52 6.42 18.08
CA ARG A 122 -11.05 7.80 18.16
C ARG A 122 -12.39 7.93 18.86
N ILE A 123 -13.18 6.88 18.91
CA ILE A 123 -14.44 6.87 19.69
C ILE A 123 -14.14 7.07 21.18
N PHE A 124 -13.00 6.55 21.64
CA PHE A 124 -12.63 6.55 23.06
C PHE A 124 -11.43 7.44 23.41
N ARG A 125 -10.68 7.95 22.42
CA ARG A 125 -9.48 8.76 22.62
C ARG A 125 -9.34 9.81 21.51
N ARG A 126 -8.88 11.02 21.86
CA ARG A 126 -8.47 12.05 20.89
C ARG A 126 -7.14 11.64 20.19
N ALA A 127 -7.15 10.59 19.40
CA ALA A 127 -5.98 10.17 18.65
C ALA A 127 -5.88 10.97 17.33
N PRO A 128 -4.67 11.35 16.87
CA PRO A 128 -4.49 12.02 15.59
C PRO A 128 -4.97 11.13 14.44
N LEU A 129 -5.45 11.76 13.37
CA LEU A 129 -5.76 11.04 12.13
C LEU A 129 -4.48 10.50 11.52
N ILE A 130 -4.43 9.21 11.27
CA ILE A 130 -3.31 8.53 10.61
C ILE A 130 -3.84 7.88 9.34
N GLY A 131 -3.14 8.09 8.22
CA GLY A 131 -3.41 7.42 6.95
C GLY A 131 -2.82 6.00 6.92
N ASN A 132 -3.37 5.16 6.06
CA ASN A 132 -2.73 3.92 5.66
C ASN A 132 -2.18 4.10 4.24
N SER A 133 -0.89 3.80 4.06
CA SER A 133 -0.15 4.09 2.83
C SER A 133 -0.20 2.98 1.77
N SER A 134 -1.11 2.03 1.90
CA SER A 134 -1.24 0.95 0.88
C SER A 134 -1.83 1.46 -0.44
N CYS A 135 -2.55 2.59 -0.41
CA CYS A 135 -3.05 3.27 -1.60
C CYS A 135 -3.15 4.78 -1.31
N PHE A 136 -2.32 5.58 -1.94
CA PHE A 136 -2.36 7.03 -1.82
C PHE A 136 -2.02 7.72 -3.14
N ARG A 137 -2.52 8.94 -3.33
CA ARG A 137 -2.21 9.78 -4.50
C ARG A 137 -1.60 11.10 -4.07
N PHE A 138 -0.67 11.59 -4.88
CA PHE A 138 -0.03 12.89 -4.78
C PHE A 138 0.29 13.43 -6.19
N ASP A 139 0.67 14.69 -6.29
CA ASP A 139 1.17 15.29 -7.52
C ASP A 139 2.70 15.32 -7.50
N ALA A 140 3.34 14.43 -8.26
CA ALA A 140 4.79 14.40 -8.39
C ALA A 140 5.30 15.69 -9.08
N GLY A 141 6.45 16.18 -8.65
CA GLY A 141 7.01 17.48 -9.06
C GLY A 141 6.37 18.69 -8.34
N ARG A 142 5.38 18.46 -7.45
CA ARG A 142 4.75 19.51 -6.63
C ARG A 142 4.66 19.14 -5.15
N SER A 143 5.29 18.04 -4.76
CA SER A 143 5.13 17.45 -3.43
C SER A 143 6.44 17.37 -2.64
N ASN A 144 7.51 18.04 -3.10
CA ASN A 144 8.85 17.98 -2.48
C ASN A 144 8.85 18.38 -1.00
N ALA A 145 7.95 19.26 -0.58
CA ALA A 145 7.81 19.66 0.82
C ALA A 145 7.54 18.46 1.78
N VAL A 146 6.95 17.36 1.28
CA VAL A 146 6.80 16.11 2.04
C VAL A 146 8.16 15.45 2.29
N TYR A 147 9.02 15.43 1.26
CA TYR A 147 10.36 14.87 1.37
C TYR A 147 11.27 15.73 2.26
N GLU A 148 11.22 17.05 2.11
CA GLU A 148 11.95 17.99 2.97
C GLU A 148 11.54 17.87 4.44
N PHE A 149 10.24 17.75 4.71
CA PHE A 149 9.74 17.49 6.05
C PHE A 149 10.34 16.18 6.62
N PHE A 150 10.37 15.11 5.84
CA PHE A 150 10.97 13.85 6.23
C PHE A 150 12.46 13.99 6.58
N LEU A 151 13.25 14.68 5.73
CA LEU A 151 14.66 14.91 5.97
C LEU A 151 14.90 15.67 7.28
N ARG A 152 14.16 16.73 7.52
CA ARG A 152 14.24 17.52 8.75
C ARG A 152 13.88 16.70 10.00
N GLU A 153 12.84 15.90 9.91
CA GLU A 153 12.38 15.10 11.05
C GLU A 153 13.36 13.95 11.40
N LYS A 154 14.05 13.37 10.41
CA LYS A 154 15.00 12.27 10.65
C LYS A 154 16.24 12.70 11.40
N ASP A 155 16.65 13.95 11.27
CA ASP A 155 17.83 14.51 11.88
C ASP A 155 17.57 15.09 13.29
N ASP A 156 16.31 15.10 13.73
CA ASP A 156 15.90 15.56 15.06
C ASP A 156 15.95 14.40 16.08
N PRO A 157 16.91 14.39 17.04
CA PRO A 157 17.03 13.32 18.03
C PRO A 157 15.78 13.14 18.89
N MET A 158 15.03 14.22 19.15
CA MET A 158 13.79 14.18 19.94
C MET A 158 12.68 13.42 19.22
N LYS A 159 12.81 13.20 17.91
CA LYS A 159 11.82 12.54 17.06
C LYS A 159 12.23 11.14 16.64
N ALA A 160 13.35 10.61 17.15
CA ALA A 160 13.82 9.25 16.84
C ALA A 160 12.72 8.18 17.00
N ASN A 161 11.82 8.35 17.97
CA ASN A 161 10.68 7.46 18.19
C ASN A 161 9.67 7.41 17.01
N LEU A 162 9.65 8.40 16.11
CA LEU A 162 8.78 8.37 14.93
C LEU A 162 9.28 7.32 13.92
N PHE A 163 10.57 7.02 13.92
CA PHE A 163 11.21 6.08 13.00
C PHE A 163 11.19 4.63 13.51
N THR A 164 10.82 4.41 14.78
CA THR A 164 10.69 3.05 15.34
C THR A 164 9.33 2.41 15.08
N LYS A 165 8.26 3.21 14.93
CA LYS A 165 6.85 2.76 14.93
C LYS A 165 6.19 2.72 13.54
N GLY A 166 6.97 2.75 12.46
CA GLY A 166 6.46 2.63 11.08
C GLY A 166 6.29 3.97 10.35
N SER A 167 6.27 3.92 9.01
CA SER A 167 6.32 5.10 8.13
C SER A 167 4.99 5.85 8.01
N GLN A 168 3.86 5.18 8.20
CA GLN A 168 2.51 5.75 7.92
C GLN A 168 2.20 7.01 8.72
N LYS A 169 2.60 7.04 10.00
CA LYS A 169 2.38 8.20 10.86
C LYS A 169 3.21 9.40 10.40
N LEU A 170 4.48 9.17 10.09
CA LEU A 170 5.36 10.21 9.58
C LEU A 170 4.89 10.71 8.22
N GLN A 171 4.54 9.81 7.30
CA GLN A 171 4.03 10.16 5.99
C GLN A 171 2.76 11.03 6.08
N THR A 172 1.80 10.64 6.93
CA THR A 172 0.58 11.43 7.13
C THR A 172 0.88 12.83 7.67
N ARG A 173 1.81 12.94 8.64
CA ARG A 173 2.23 14.25 9.17
C ARG A 173 2.93 15.09 8.13
N ALA A 174 3.80 14.50 7.32
CA ALA A 174 4.51 15.19 6.26
C ALA A 174 3.51 15.72 5.20
N MET A 175 2.54 14.91 4.79
CA MET A 175 1.48 15.34 3.86
C MET A 175 0.63 16.48 4.44
N LEU A 176 0.24 16.40 5.72
CA LEU A 176 -0.52 17.47 6.40
C LEU A 176 0.27 18.77 6.54
N HIS A 177 1.60 18.66 6.65
CA HIS A 177 2.48 19.83 6.68
C HIS A 177 2.65 20.46 5.29
N ALA A 178 2.73 19.64 4.25
CA ALA A 178 3.01 20.08 2.89
C ALA A 178 1.77 20.57 2.14
N GLY A 179 0.55 20.17 2.56
CA GLY A 179 -0.65 20.54 1.86
C GLY A 179 -1.92 19.91 2.42
N LYS A 180 -2.97 19.96 1.60
CA LYS A 180 -4.28 19.46 1.98
C LYS A 180 -4.37 17.95 1.83
N VAL A 181 -4.72 17.27 2.91
CA VAL A 181 -4.95 15.82 2.93
C VAL A 181 -6.44 15.52 2.87
N SER A 182 -6.83 14.70 1.91
CA SER A 182 -8.17 14.16 1.75
C SER A 182 -8.16 12.64 1.93
N TRP A 183 -9.22 12.14 2.53
CA TRP A 183 -9.40 10.71 2.74
C TRP A 183 -10.18 10.12 1.57
N TRP A 184 -9.74 8.94 1.07
CA TRP A 184 -10.54 8.22 0.09
C TRP A 184 -11.96 8.00 0.61
N PRO A 185 -12.98 8.10 -0.24
CA PRO A 185 -14.35 7.74 0.10
C PRO A 185 -14.41 6.33 0.69
N ARG A 186 -15.27 6.17 1.68
CA ARG A 186 -15.43 4.88 2.36
C ARG A 186 -15.86 3.80 1.35
N GLY A 187 -15.19 2.64 1.42
CA GLY A 187 -15.48 1.52 0.52
C GLY A 187 -14.55 1.43 -0.69
N TRP A 188 -13.92 2.53 -1.16
CA TRP A 188 -13.05 2.48 -2.34
C TRP A 188 -11.81 1.62 -2.13
N VAL A 189 -11.24 1.66 -0.95
CA VAL A 189 -10.13 0.78 -0.55
C VAL A 189 -10.56 0.00 0.69
N ALA A 190 -10.61 -1.31 0.57
CA ALA A 190 -10.97 -2.21 1.66
C ALA A 190 -9.74 -2.89 2.26
N SER A 191 -9.82 -3.22 3.54
CA SER A 191 -8.86 -4.12 4.18
C SER A 191 -9.38 -5.54 4.10
N PHE A 192 -8.58 -6.48 3.57
CA PHE A 192 -8.98 -7.88 3.51
C PHE A 192 -9.39 -8.40 4.90
N LYS A 193 -8.55 -8.16 5.90
CA LYS A 193 -8.81 -8.63 7.28
C LYS A 193 -10.05 -8.05 7.93
N ARG A 194 -10.40 -6.80 7.60
CA ARG A 194 -11.43 -6.05 8.32
C ARG A 194 -12.77 -6.05 7.62
N GLN A 195 -12.77 -6.25 6.30
CA GLN A 195 -13.95 -6.04 5.48
C GLN A 195 -14.28 -7.22 4.58
N CYS A 196 -13.33 -8.14 4.33
CA CYS A 196 -13.57 -9.36 3.57
C CYS A 196 -13.79 -10.57 4.48
N ILE A 197 -12.98 -10.71 5.53
CA ILE A 197 -13.11 -11.81 6.50
C ILE A 197 -14.34 -11.55 7.39
N PRO A 198 -15.27 -12.51 7.49
CA PRO A 198 -16.38 -12.42 8.45
C PRO A 198 -15.89 -12.33 9.90
N PRO A 199 -16.62 -11.67 10.81
CA PRO A 199 -16.24 -11.61 12.21
C PRO A 199 -16.26 -12.99 12.86
N PHE A 200 -15.37 -13.21 13.84
CA PHE A 200 -15.38 -14.42 14.65
C PHE A 200 -16.71 -14.56 15.42
N PRO A 201 -17.31 -15.77 15.48
CA PRO A 201 -16.82 -17.06 14.97
C PRO A 201 -17.20 -17.39 13.51
N LEU A 202 -17.94 -16.53 12.81
CA LEU A 202 -18.46 -16.79 11.44
C LEU A 202 -17.35 -17.02 10.40
N ASN A 203 -16.15 -16.48 10.62
CA ASN A 203 -14.99 -16.69 9.75
C ASN A 203 -14.52 -18.16 9.65
N LYS A 204 -15.00 -19.02 10.55
CA LYS A 204 -14.74 -20.47 10.50
C LYS A 204 -15.67 -21.22 9.54
N PHE A 205 -16.81 -20.63 9.18
CA PHE A 205 -17.87 -21.28 8.43
C PHE A 205 -18.21 -20.57 7.12
N ILE A 206 -17.85 -19.29 7.03
CA ILE A 206 -18.18 -18.45 5.88
C ILE A 206 -16.87 -17.93 5.27
N ALA A 207 -16.66 -18.19 3.98
CA ALA A 207 -15.52 -17.70 3.22
C ALA A 207 -15.52 -16.15 3.13
N PRO A 208 -14.33 -15.51 3.02
CA PRO A 208 -14.24 -14.08 2.80
C PRO A 208 -15.03 -13.64 1.55
N ARG A 209 -15.65 -12.47 1.65
CA ARG A 209 -16.45 -11.89 0.57
C ARG A 209 -15.77 -10.66 0.00
N GLN A 210 -15.85 -10.48 -1.31
CA GLN A 210 -15.40 -9.27 -1.97
C GLN A 210 -16.40 -8.13 -1.68
N PRO A 211 -15.96 -6.98 -1.12
CA PRO A 211 -16.81 -5.81 -0.97
C PRO A 211 -17.16 -5.22 -2.35
N LYS A 212 -18.43 -4.97 -2.62
CA LYS A 212 -18.94 -4.57 -3.96
C LYS A 212 -18.36 -3.23 -4.44
N ASP A 213 -18.15 -2.28 -3.54
CA ASP A 213 -17.71 -0.91 -3.88
C ASP A 213 -16.19 -0.74 -3.90
N ALA A 214 -15.44 -1.77 -3.48
CA ALA A 214 -13.99 -1.70 -3.42
C ALA A 214 -13.38 -1.83 -4.81
N SER A 215 -12.51 -0.87 -5.16
CA SER A 215 -11.63 -0.98 -6.33
C SER A 215 -10.25 -1.51 -5.96
N VAL A 216 -9.88 -1.43 -4.68
CA VAL A 216 -8.61 -1.92 -4.16
C VAL A 216 -8.86 -2.65 -2.85
N ILE A 217 -8.29 -3.84 -2.70
CA ILE A 217 -8.27 -4.58 -1.43
C ILE A 217 -6.82 -4.68 -0.95
N ALA A 218 -6.53 -4.14 0.23
CA ALA A 218 -5.20 -4.14 0.82
C ALA A 218 -5.01 -5.32 1.78
N PHE A 219 -3.92 -6.05 1.58
CA PHE A 219 -3.45 -7.13 2.41
C PHE A 219 -2.28 -6.61 3.25
N HIS A 220 -2.50 -6.32 4.51
CA HIS A 220 -1.46 -5.80 5.40
C HIS A 220 -1.02 -6.85 6.42
N GLY A 221 0.15 -7.43 6.21
CA GLY A 221 0.65 -8.58 6.94
C GLY A 221 -0.17 -9.85 6.63
N HIS A 222 -0.24 -10.80 7.53
CA HIS A 222 -0.95 -12.08 7.31
C HIS A 222 -2.46 -12.00 7.59
N PRO A 223 -3.32 -12.74 6.81
CA PRO A 223 -2.90 -13.45 5.61
C PRO A 223 -2.46 -12.47 4.51
N ASP A 224 -1.47 -12.89 3.72
CA ASP A 224 -1.15 -12.29 2.43
C ASP A 224 -2.09 -12.86 1.32
N ILE A 225 -1.89 -12.45 0.07
CA ILE A 225 -2.77 -12.86 -1.03
C ILE A 225 -2.73 -14.38 -1.27
N PRO A 226 -1.57 -15.07 -1.38
CA PRO A 226 -1.50 -16.53 -1.48
C PRO A 226 -2.14 -17.28 -0.31
N GLU A 227 -1.89 -16.83 0.92
CA GLU A 227 -2.46 -17.43 2.13
C GLU A 227 -3.98 -17.27 2.16
N ALA A 228 -4.49 -16.10 1.82
CA ALA A 228 -5.93 -15.86 1.76
C ALA A 228 -6.61 -16.71 0.67
N ARG A 229 -5.95 -16.87 -0.48
CA ARG A 229 -6.41 -17.72 -1.57
C ARG A 229 -6.60 -19.17 -1.15
N SER A 230 -5.60 -19.72 -0.44
CA SER A 230 -5.57 -21.13 0.00
C SER A 230 -6.31 -21.40 1.31
N GLY A 231 -6.69 -20.32 2.02
CA GLY A 231 -7.19 -20.39 3.39
C GLY A 231 -6.07 -20.26 4.43
N TYR A 232 -6.32 -19.47 5.47
CA TYR A 232 -5.33 -19.12 6.49
C TYR A 232 -5.75 -19.67 7.85
N LEU A 233 -5.47 -20.96 8.06
CA LEU A 233 -5.76 -21.68 9.31
C LEU A 233 -4.50 -21.93 10.14
N PHE A 234 -3.37 -22.08 9.48
CA PHE A 234 -2.07 -22.33 10.09
C PHE A 234 -1.03 -21.39 9.48
N ARG A 235 0.03 -21.13 10.19
CA ARG A 235 1.18 -20.38 9.75
C ARG A 235 2.44 -21.20 9.97
N ASP A 236 3.35 -21.19 9.01
CA ASP A 236 4.67 -21.76 9.20
C ASP A 236 5.55 -20.78 9.98
N ILE A 237 6.13 -21.25 11.07
CA ILE A 237 7.11 -20.51 11.88
C ILE A 237 8.31 -21.42 12.06
N LYS A 238 9.40 -21.15 11.36
CA LYS A 238 10.66 -21.90 11.42
C LYS A 238 10.50 -23.40 11.13
N GLY A 239 9.62 -23.75 10.18
CA GLY A 239 9.35 -25.13 9.79
C GLY A 239 8.26 -25.82 10.64
N GLU A 240 7.71 -25.15 11.64
CA GLU A 240 6.59 -25.66 12.43
C GLU A 240 5.27 -25.05 12.01
N ARG A 241 4.27 -25.90 11.83
CA ARG A 241 2.91 -25.49 11.46
C ARG A 241 2.12 -25.10 12.71
N VAL A 242 2.05 -23.79 12.97
CA VAL A 242 1.40 -23.24 14.18
C VAL A 242 -0.01 -22.74 13.83
N PRO A 243 -1.04 -23.05 14.66
CA PRO A 243 -2.38 -22.53 14.46
C PRO A 243 -2.42 -21.00 14.52
N VAL A 244 -3.17 -20.40 13.60
CA VAL A 244 -3.42 -18.95 13.59
C VAL A 244 -4.46 -18.61 14.68
N LYS A 245 -4.33 -17.41 15.26
CA LYS A 245 -5.35 -16.89 16.18
C LYS A 245 -6.73 -16.92 15.53
N SER A 246 -7.71 -17.48 16.19
CA SER A 246 -9.04 -17.78 15.63
C SER A 246 -9.73 -16.60 14.93
N HIS A 247 -9.55 -15.38 15.41
CA HIS A 247 -10.12 -14.17 14.80
C HIS A 247 -9.37 -13.69 13.52
N LEU A 248 -8.22 -14.29 13.19
CA LEU A 248 -7.44 -14.01 11.98
C LEU A 248 -7.53 -15.13 10.96
N THR A 249 -8.16 -16.27 11.30
CA THR A 249 -8.33 -17.37 10.36
C THR A 249 -9.28 -16.97 9.23
N CYS A 250 -9.08 -17.52 8.04
CA CYS A 250 -10.07 -17.47 6.97
C CYS A 250 -10.09 -18.76 6.18
N LEU A 251 -11.27 -19.09 5.66
CA LEU A 251 -11.44 -20.14 4.66
C LEU A 251 -10.83 -19.73 3.32
N PRO A 252 -10.60 -20.67 2.40
CA PRO A 252 -10.16 -20.38 1.04
C PRO A 252 -11.02 -19.31 0.37
N THR A 253 -10.38 -18.44 -0.40
CA THR A 253 -11.01 -17.27 -1.04
C THR A 253 -10.89 -17.38 -2.57
N PRO A 254 -11.74 -18.19 -3.26
CA PRO A 254 -11.58 -18.53 -4.68
C PRO A 254 -11.69 -17.33 -5.63
N TRP A 255 -12.44 -16.27 -5.27
CA TRP A 255 -12.56 -15.09 -6.12
C TRP A 255 -11.23 -14.33 -6.32
N ILE A 256 -10.21 -14.60 -5.50
CA ILE A 256 -8.86 -14.05 -5.71
C ILE A 256 -8.27 -14.55 -7.04
N ASP A 257 -8.54 -15.80 -7.44
CA ASP A 257 -8.00 -16.40 -8.66
C ASP A 257 -8.38 -15.63 -9.93
N SER A 258 -9.59 -15.11 -10.00
CA SER A 258 -10.09 -14.35 -11.15
C SER A 258 -9.51 -12.93 -11.26
N LEU A 259 -8.86 -12.45 -10.20
CA LEU A 259 -8.37 -11.08 -10.09
C LEU A 259 -6.84 -11.00 -9.95
N TRP A 260 -6.21 -12.05 -9.44
CA TRP A 260 -4.78 -12.06 -9.13
C TRP A 260 -4.01 -13.00 -10.06
N HIS A 261 -3.95 -12.64 -11.31
CA HIS A 261 -3.20 -13.33 -12.36
C HIS A 261 -2.36 -12.31 -13.16
N ASP A 262 -1.40 -12.79 -13.93
CA ASP A 262 -0.49 -11.99 -14.76
C ASP A 262 -0.88 -11.94 -16.24
N GLN A 263 -1.99 -12.54 -16.61
CA GLN A 263 -2.61 -12.41 -17.92
C GLN A 263 -3.26 -11.04 -18.10
N LEU A 264 -3.08 -10.45 -19.27
CA LEU A 264 -3.65 -9.16 -19.68
C LEU A 264 -4.93 -9.38 -20.47
#